data_999388c69a2784ac72bfcde316a3fb9c
#
_entry.id   999388c69a2784ac72bfcde316a3fb9c
#
_cell.length_a   1.000
_cell.length_b   1.000
_cell.length_c   1.000
_cell.angle_alpha   90.00
_cell.angle_beta   90.00
_cell.angle_gamma   90.00
#
_symmetry.space_group_name_H-M   'P 1'
#
loop_
_entity.id
_entity.type
_entity.pdbx_description
1 polymer ?
#
loop_
_entity_poly.entity_id
_entity_poly.type
_entity_poly.pdbx_seq_one_letter_code
_entity_poly.pdbx_strand_id
1 'polypeptide(L)'
;MGIYEYTRMPFGIKNAPAHFQKMMDTIFQEEILEGLMVVYIYDLIIYSKTWEDHVQYIDRVLGKHKPINLKILLKKCNFYKQGLLVLGHKVSGLSLAIEQNKVAAVLQKQVPKNIKEMQYFLGFASYYRNHIKNLAHIPSSLYKVCSKDVVYEITKERRD
;
A
#
# COMPACT_ATOMS: atom_id res chain seq x y z
N MET A 1 -29.73 -16.72 30.07
CA MET A 1 -28.87 -16.22 28.99
C MET A 1 -27.44 -16.31 29.45
N GLY A 2 -26.54 -16.91 28.66
CA GLY A 2 -25.11 -17.03 28.98
C GLY A 2 -24.29 -15.91 28.39
N ILE A 3 -23.08 -15.69 28.93
CA ILE A 3 -22.05 -14.84 28.31
C ILE A 3 -21.29 -15.73 27.33
N TYR A 4 -21.14 -15.25 26.09
CA TYR A 4 -20.43 -15.94 25.02
C TYR A 4 -19.23 -15.11 24.60
N GLU A 5 -18.13 -15.77 24.25
CA GLU A 5 -16.95 -15.13 23.70
C GLU A 5 -16.61 -15.70 22.32
N TYR A 6 -15.95 -14.90 21.50
CA TYR A 6 -15.50 -15.35 20.19
C TYR A 6 -14.18 -16.12 20.32
N THR A 7 -14.14 -17.34 19.84
CA THR A 7 -12.90 -18.14 19.77
C THR A 7 -12.02 -17.76 18.58
N ARG A 8 -12.54 -16.95 17.65
CA ARG A 8 -11.82 -16.38 16.51
C ARG A 8 -12.21 -14.93 16.35
N MET A 9 -11.31 -14.13 15.77
CA MET A 9 -11.56 -12.72 15.51
C MET A 9 -12.73 -12.54 14.54
N PRO A 10 -13.83 -11.89 14.96
CA PRO A 10 -14.97 -11.65 14.08
C PRO A 10 -14.65 -10.54 13.06
N PHE A 11 -15.40 -10.53 11.95
CA PHE A 11 -15.32 -9.47 10.96
C PHE A 11 -15.79 -8.11 11.54
N GLY A 12 -15.21 -7.02 11.03
CA GLY A 12 -15.61 -5.66 11.38
C GLY A 12 -14.93 -5.06 12.62
N ILE A 13 -14.04 -5.79 13.28
CA ILE A 13 -13.21 -5.21 14.34
C ILE A 13 -12.18 -4.25 13.76
N LYS A 14 -12.18 -2.99 14.23
CA LYS A 14 -11.29 -1.92 13.75
C LYS A 14 -9.80 -2.30 13.80
N ASN A 15 -9.38 -3.00 14.84
CA ASN A 15 -7.98 -3.35 15.06
C ASN A 15 -7.58 -4.71 14.47
N ALA A 16 -8.48 -5.43 13.80
CA ALA A 16 -8.20 -6.75 13.23
C ALA A 16 -7.00 -6.76 12.26
N PRO A 17 -6.85 -5.79 11.34
CA PRO A 17 -5.69 -5.76 10.45
C PRO A 17 -4.37 -5.59 11.19
N ALA A 18 -4.32 -4.76 12.25
CA ALA A 18 -3.12 -4.55 13.05
C ALA A 18 -2.72 -5.80 13.85
N HIS A 19 -3.70 -6.52 14.40
CA HIS A 19 -3.43 -7.80 15.08
C HIS A 19 -2.92 -8.86 14.09
N PHE A 20 -3.51 -8.92 12.90
CA PHE A 20 -3.07 -9.84 11.87
C PHE A 20 -1.64 -9.52 11.42
N GLN A 21 -1.32 -8.25 11.16
CA GLN A 21 0.04 -7.81 10.83
C GLN A 21 1.04 -8.24 11.91
N LYS A 22 0.76 -7.97 13.18
CA LYS A 22 1.64 -8.35 14.30
C LYS A 22 1.87 -9.87 14.36
N MET A 23 0.82 -10.65 14.14
CA MET A 23 0.93 -12.11 14.06
C MET A 23 1.86 -12.54 12.92
N MET A 24 1.69 -11.98 11.74
CA MET A 24 2.51 -12.27 10.58
C MET A 24 3.97 -11.84 10.77
N ASP A 25 4.21 -10.66 11.36
CA ASP A 25 5.55 -10.19 11.70
C ASP A 25 6.25 -11.13 12.69
N THR A 26 5.52 -11.69 13.64
CA THR A 26 6.05 -12.67 14.60
C THR A 26 6.39 -14.00 13.93
N ILE A 27 5.52 -14.51 13.06
CA ILE A 27 5.69 -15.79 12.38
C ILE A 27 6.89 -15.75 11.42
N PHE A 28 7.02 -14.65 10.68
CA PHE A 28 8.04 -14.47 9.64
C PHE A 28 9.17 -13.54 10.06
N GLN A 29 9.37 -13.37 11.37
CA GLN A 29 10.39 -12.44 11.91
C GLN A 29 11.78 -12.72 11.34
N GLU A 30 12.20 -13.97 11.26
CA GLU A 30 13.51 -14.36 10.72
C GLU A 30 13.64 -13.94 9.25
N GLU A 31 12.67 -14.30 8.40
CA GLU A 31 12.67 -14.00 6.98
C GLU A 31 12.64 -12.49 6.69
N ILE A 32 11.92 -11.74 7.53
CA ILE A 32 11.87 -10.27 7.43
C ILE A 32 13.22 -9.66 7.82
N LEU A 33 13.84 -10.11 8.91
CA LEU A 33 15.13 -9.62 9.37
C LEU A 33 16.28 -9.98 8.41
N GLU A 34 16.23 -11.16 7.80
CA GLU A 34 17.16 -11.59 6.76
C GLU A 34 16.94 -10.84 5.43
N GLY A 35 15.87 -10.07 5.30
CA GLY A 35 15.56 -9.34 4.08
C GLY A 35 15.13 -10.25 2.93
N LEU A 36 14.43 -11.34 3.20
CA LEU A 36 13.92 -12.28 2.19
C LEU A 36 12.51 -11.92 1.74
N MET A 37 11.76 -11.25 2.61
CA MET A 37 10.37 -10.91 2.36
C MET A 37 9.93 -9.63 3.07
N VAL A 38 8.82 -9.10 2.59
CA VAL A 38 8.04 -8.06 3.26
C VAL A 38 6.61 -8.57 3.43
N VAL A 39 6.03 -8.27 4.58
CA VAL A 39 4.62 -8.54 4.88
C VAL A 39 3.86 -7.24 4.97
N TYR A 40 2.75 -7.16 4.26
CA TYR A 40 1.80 -6.06 4.40
C TYR A 40 0.39 -6.63 4.53
N ILE A 41 -0.09 -6.71 5.76
CA ILE A 41 -1.40 -7.28 6.13
C ILE A 41 -1.56 -8.69 5.54
N TYR A 42 -2.24 -8.82 4.39
CA TYR A 42 -2.52 -10.11 3.74
C TYR A 42 -1.57 -10.41 2.57
N ASP A 43 -0.72 -9.47 2.18
CA ASP A 43 0.19 -9.61 1.06
C ASP A 43 1.59 -9.99 1.57
N LEU A 44 2.11 -11.12 1.07
CA LEU A 44 3.46 -11.60 1.31
C LEU A 44 4.27 -11.38 0.03
N ILE A 45 5.32 -10.61 0.12
CA ILE A 45 6.19 -10.30 -1.01
C ILE A 45 7.55 -10.91 -0.75
N ILE A 46 7.87 -11.98 -1.46
CA ILE A 46 9.15 -12.69 -1.39
C ILE A 46 10.01 -12.20 -2.55
N TYR A 47 11.24 -11.82 -2.28
CA TYR A 47 12.19 -11.36 -3.30
C TYR A 47 13.58 -11.97 -3.10
N SER A 48 14.31 -12.12 -4.19
CA SER A 48 15.63 -12.72 -4.22
C SER A 48 16.44 -12.16 -5.38
N LYS A 49 17.74 -12.38 -5.38
CA LYS A 49 18.64 -11.98 -6.47
C LYS A 49 18.76 -13.07 -7.52
N THR A 50 18.71 -14.34 -7.13
CA THR A 50 18.84 -15.49 -8.00
C THR A 50 17.54 -16.30 -8.02
N TRP A 51 17.42 -17.15 -9.03
CA TRP A 51 16.28 -18.08 -9.16
C TRP A 51 16.32 -19.17 -8.10
N GLU A 52 17.51 -19.70 -7.85
CA GLU A 52 17.76 -20.75 -6.87
C GLU A 52 17.38 -20.31 -5.46
N ASP A 53 17.82 -19.11 -5.06
CA ASP A 53 17.43 -18.50 -3.79
C ASP A 53 15.92 -18.31 -3.72
N HIS A 54 15.28 -17.87 -4.82
CA HIS A 54 13.85 -17.60 -4.85
C HIS A 54 13.03 -18.85 -4.54
N VAL A 55 13.40 -20.00 -5.13
CA VAL A 55 12.74 -21.28 -4.87
C VAL A 55 12.91 -21.68 -3.41
N GLN A 56 14.11 -21.54 -2.85
CA GLN A 56 14.38 -21.86 -1.44
C GLN A 56 13.58 -20.95 -0.49
N TYR A 57 13.50 -19.66 -0.78
CA TYR A 57 12.74 -18.70 0.05
C TYR A 57 11.24 -18.98 0.01
N ILE A 58 10.70 -19.31 -1.15
CA ILE A 58 9.30 -19.74 -1.28
C ILE A 58 9.04 -21.00 -0.45
N ASP A 59 9.90 -22.01 -0.56
CA ASP A 59 9.73 -23.27 0.20
C ASP A 59 9.78 -23.02 1.72
N ARG A 60 10.74 -22.21 2.18
CA ARG A 60 10.87 -21.81 3.58
C ARG A 60 9.61 -21.10 4.10
N VAL A 61 9.11 -20.11 3.35
CA VAL A 61 7.90 -19.36 3.71
C VAL A 61 6.67 -20.25 3.70
N LEU A 62 6.49 -21.09 2.67
CA LEU A 62 5.37 -22.02 2.58
C LEU A 62 5.43 -23.10 3.66
N GLY A 63 6.61 -23.52 4.06
CA GLY A 63 6.81 -24.45 5.18
C GLY A 63 6.27 -23.93 6.50
N LYS A 64 6.41 -22.64 6.78
CA LYS A 64 5.89 -21.98 7.99
C LYS A 64 4.36 -21.83 8.00
N HIS A 65 3.68 -21.87 6.86
CA HIS A 65 2.23 -21.80 6.78
C HIS A 65 1.50 -23.04 7.29
N LYS A 66 2.10 -24.22 7.11
CA LYS A 66 1.48 -25.50 7.49
C LYS A 66 1.16 -25.60 8.98
N PRO A 67 2.11 -25.39 9.92
CA PRO A 67 1.87 -25.56 11.35
C PRO A 67 0.86 -24.57 11.92
N ILE A 68 0.70 -23.39 11.30
CA ILE A 68 -0.24 -22.35 11.76
C ILE A 68 -1.60 -22.43 11.07
N ASN A 69 -1.80 -23.40 10.18
CA ASN A 69 -3.03 -23.58 9.39
C ASN A 69 -3.46 -22.31 8.60
N LEU A 70 -2.49 -21.51 8.17
CA LEU A 70 -2.76 -20.33 7.33
C LEU A 70 -2.92 -20.78 5.87
N LYS A 71 -4.07 -20.46 5.29
CA LYS A 71 -4.40 -20.86 3.92
C LYS A 71 -3.98 -19.80 2.92
N ILE A 72 -3.40 -20.26 1.81
CA ILE A 72 -2.98 -19.41 0.69
C ILE A 72 -4.00 -19.55 -0.45
N LEU A 73 -4.44 -18.43 -1.00
CA LEU A 73 -5.33 -18.40 -2.14
C LEU A 73 -4.52 -18.34 -3.43
N LEU A 74 -4.23 -19.52 -4.02
CA LEU A 74 -3.38 -19.65 -5.21
C LEU A 74 -3.84 -18.78 -6.39
N LYS A 75 -5.13 -18.56 -6.55
CA LYS A 75 -5.68 -17.68 -7.61
C LYS A 75 -5.23 -16.22 -7.50
N LYS A 76 -4.77 -15.78 -6.32
CA LYS A 76 -4.24 -14.43 -6.07
C LYS A 76 -2.71 -14.40 -6.02
N CYS A 77 -2.05 -15.55 -6.09
CA CYS A 77 -0.60 -15.61 -6.06
C CYS A 77 0.01 -15.29 -7.42
N ASN A 78 1.05 -14.50 -7.39
CA ASN A 78 1.87 -14.18 -8.55
C ASN A 78 3.26 -14.75 -8.30
N PHE A 79 3.57 -15.88 -8.90
CA PHE A 79 4.87 -16.52 -8.77
C PHE A 79 5.80 -16.08 -9.91
N TYR A 80 7.10 -16.01 -9.61
CA TYR A 80 8.18 -15.86 -10.58
C TYR A 80 8.05 -14.62 -11.48
N LYS A 81 7.63 -13.50 -10.93
CA LYS A 81 7.51 -12.24 -11.67
C LYS A 81 8.74 -11.37 -11.44
N GLN A 82 9.29 -10.81 -12.51
CA GLN A 82 10.37 -9.82 -12.44
C GLN A 82 9.91 -8.45 -11.92
N GLY A 83 8.60 -8.24 -11.84
CA GLY A 83 7.98 -7.05 -11.28
C GLY A 83 6.54 -7.33 -10.90
N LEU A 84 6.12 -6.72 -9.80
CA LEU A 84 4.78 -6.86 -9.23
C LEU A 84 4.13 -5.50 -9.06
N LEU A 85 2.80 -5.49 -9.13
CA LEU A 85 2.01 -4.35 -8.69
C LEU A 85 1.70 -4.52 -7.20
N VAL A 86 2.26 -3.64 -6.38
CA VAL A 86 2.12 -3.67 -4.92
C VAL A 86 1.64 -2.31 -4.46
N LEU A 87 0.48 -2.25 -3.80
CA LEU A 87 -0.10 -1.01 -3.25
C LEU A 87 -0.17 0.16 -4.27
N GLY A 88 -0.43 -0.15 -5.55
CA GLY A 88 -0.50 0.86 -6.60
C GLY A 88 0.86 1.31 -7.17
N HIS A 89 1.95 0.65 -6.75
CA HIS A 89 3.29 0.85 -7.31
C HIS A 89 3.75 -0.39 -8.05
N LYS A 90 4.33 -0.19 -9.23
CA LYS A 90 5.04 -1.24 -9.96
C LYS A 90 6.45 -1.35 -9.38
N VAL A 91 6.69 -2.43 -8.64
CA VAL A 91 7.99 -2.73 -8.02
C VAL A 91 8.73 -3.72 -8.90
N SER A 92 9.96 -3.42 -9.27
CA SER A 92 10.88 -4.33 -9.95
C SER A 92 12.28 -4.18 -9.34
N GLY A 93 13.20 -5.10 -9.63
CA GLY A 93 14.57 -5.02 -9.11
C GLY A 93 15.34 -3.75 -9.48
N LEU A 94 14.88 -3.00 -10.47
CA LEU A 94 15.54 -1.81 -11.02
C LEU A 94 14.77 -0.51 -10.77
N SER A 95 13.46 -0.57 -10.47
CA SER A 95 12.64 0.64 -10.39
C SER A 95 11.41 0.48 -9.52
N LEU A 96 11.03 1.59 -8.92
CA LEU A 96 9.72 1.80 -8.31
C LEU A 96 8.97 2.81 -9.18
N ALA A 97 7.91 2.39 -9.84
CA ALA A 97 7.09 3.24 -10.69
C ALA A 97 5.63 3.25 -10.24
N ILE A 98 4.91 4.31 -10.57
CA ILE A 98 3.47 4.38 -10.35
C ILE A 98 2.78 3.53 -11.43
N GLU A 99 1.69 2.88 -11.07
CA GLU A 99 0.81 2.21 -12.03
C GLU A 99 0.25 3.23 -13.04
N GLN A 100 0.43 2.99 -14.34
CA GLN A 100 0.01 3.93 -15.39
C GLN A 100 -1.48 4.28 -15.33
N ASN A 101 -2.34 3.33 -14.96
CA ASN A 101 -3.77 3.59 -14.80
C ASN A 101 -4.05 4.64 -13.72
N LYS A 102 -3.23 4.70 -12.67
CA LYS A 102 -3.35 5.71 -11.60
C LYS A 102 -2.91 7.09 -12.10
N VAL A 103 -1.85 7.15 -12.88
CA VAL A 103 -1.40 8.39 -13.52
C VAL A 103 -2.48 8.91 -14.47
N ALA A 104 -3.02 8.05 -15.34
CA ALA A 104 -4.10 8.40 -16.25
C ALA A 104 -5.34 8.92 -15.51
N ALA A 105 -5.72 8.25 -14.40
CA ALA A 105 -6.84 8.69 -13.58
C ALA A 105 -6.64 10.07 -12.94
N VAL A 106 -5.40 10.47 -12.66
CA VAL A 106 -5.10 11.84 -12.18
C VAL A 106 -5.21 12.85 -13.29
N LEU A 107 -4.61 12.56 -14.46
CA LEU A 107 -4.62 13.46 -15.61
C LEU A 107 -6.03 13.72 -16.15
N GLN A 108 -6.94 12.76 -15.99
CA GLN A 108 -8.35 12.88 -16.37
C GLN A 108 -9.22 13.60 -15.34
N LYS A 109 -8.71 13.86 -14.13
CA LYS A 109 -9.48 14.56 -13.11
C LYS A 109 -9.68 16.03 -13.49
N GLN A 110 -10.93 16.45 -13.34
CA GLN A 110 -11.27 17.87 -13.43
C GLN A 110 -10.64 18.64 -12.27
N VAL A 111 -10.39 19.93 -12.51
CA VAL A 111 -9.94 20.86 -11.47
C VAL A 111 -10.93 20.81 -10.29
N PRO A 112 -10.48 20.65 -9.05
CA PRO A 112 -11.35 20.62 -7.87
C PRO A 112 -12.25 21.85 -7.78
N LYS A 113 -13.52 21.66 -7.52
CA LYS A 113 -14.53 22.73 -7.48
C LYS A 113 -14.83 23.23 -6.07
N ASN A 114 -14.39 22.50 -5.05
CA ASN A 114 -14.62 22.84 -3.65
C ASN A 114 -13.48 22.32 -2.75
N ILE A 115 -13.49 22.76 -1.49
CA ILE A 115 -12.46 22.42 -0.50
C ILE A 115 -12.35 20.90 -0.29
N LYS A 116 -13.45 20.16 -0.27
CA LYS A 116 -13.42 18.70 -0.07
C LYS A 116 -12.74 17.98 -1.23
N GLU A 117 -13.02 18.39 -2.46
CA GLU A 117 -12.37 17.86 -3.66
C GLU A 117 -10.87 18.20 -3.67
N MET A 118 -10.51 19.41 -3.23
CA MET A 118 -9.12 19.84 -3.09
C MET A 118 -8.38 19.01 -2.03
N GLN A 119 -8.98 18.81 -0.87
CA GLN A 119 -8.40 17.95 0.18
C GLN A 119 -8.20 16.51 -0.30
N TYR A 120 -9.18 15.97 -1.02
CA TYR A 120 -9.05 14.65 -1.63
C TYR A 120 -7.91 14.59 -2.67
N PHE A 121 -7.82 15.60 -3.54
CA PHE A 121 -6.76 15.71 -4.54
C PHE A 121 -5.37 15.80 -3.89
N LEU A 122 -5.21 16.67 -2.89
CA LEU A 122 -3.95 16.81 -2.15
C LEU A 122 -3.57 15.53 -1.40
N GLY A 123 -4.52 14.84 -0.79
CA GLY A 123 -4.29 13.56 -0.14
C GLY A 123 -3.79 12.50 -1.15
N PHE A 124 -4.40 12.47 -2.33
CA PHE A 124 -3.99 11.59 -3.40
C PHE A 124 -2.59 11.95 -3.94
N ALA A 125 -2.33 13.21 -4.23
CA ALA A 125 -1.02 13.68 -4.70
C ALA A 125 0.09 13.42 -3.67
N SER A 126 -0.22 13.60 -2.39
CA SER A 126 0.71 13.32 -1.29
C SER A 126 1.13 11.85 -1.20
N TYR A 127 0.24 10.91 -1.55
CA TYR A 127 0.57 9.49 -1.61
C TYR A 127 1.66 9.20 -2.66
N TYR A 128 1.63 9.92 -3.78
CA TYR A 128 2.61 9.77 -4.87
C TYR A 128 3.72 10.84 -4.86
N ARG A 129 3.91 11.53 -3.73
CA ARG A 129 4.84 12.67 -3.61
C ARG A 129 6.26 12.40 -4.11
N ASN A 130 6.76 11.18 -3.94
CA ASN A 130 8.12 10.80 -4.35
C ASN A 130 8.28 10.72 -5.89
N HIS A 131 7.17 10.73 -6.63
CA HIS A 131 7.15 10.64 -8.08
C HIS A 131 6.74 11.96 -8.75
N ILE A 132 6.41 12.99 -7.96
CA ILE A 132 6.02 14.31 -8.46
C ILE A 132 7.15 15.29 -8.18
N LYS A 133 7.78 15.77 -9.25
CA LYS A 133 8.88 16.73 -9.15
C LYS A 133 8.40 18.02 -8.47
N ASN A 134 9.18 18.51 -7.51
CA ASN A 134 8.91 19.75 -6.78
C ASN A 134 7.59 19.81 -6.01
N LEU A 135 6.92 18.68 -5.72
CA LEU A 135 5.66 18.68 -4.99
C LEU A 135 5.76 19.39 -3.62
N ALA A 136 6.92 19.36 -2.97
CA ALA A 136 7.12 20.04 -1.68
C ALA A 136 6.91 21.55 -1.75
N HIS A 137 7.12 22.17 -2.91
CA HIS A 137 6.95 23.62 -3.11
C HIS A 137 5.55 24.00 -3.59
N ILE A 138 4.84 23.09 -4.26
CA ILE A 138 3.50 23.32 -4.82
C ILE A 138 2.42 23.43 -3.73
N PRO A 139 2.38 22.61 -2.68
CA PRO A 139 1.21 22.54 -1.80
C PRO A 139 1.04 23.68 -0.81
N SER A 140 2.05 24.51 -0.54
CA SER A 140 1.92 25.54 0.50
C SER A 140 0.80 26.55 0.21
N SER A 141 0.62 26.93 -1.05
CA SER A 141 -0.47 27.78 -1.50
C SER A 141 -1.81 27.05 -1.57
N LEU A 142 -1.80 25.78 -1.97
CA LEU A 142 -3.00 24.95 -2.08
C LEU A 142 -3.52 24.51 -0.70
N TYR A 143 -2.65 24.22 0.26
CA TYR A 143 -3.05 23.91 1.63
C TYR A 143 -3.68 25.10 2.34
N LYS A 144 -3.23 26.33 2.04
CA LYS A 144 -3.86 27.55 2.55
C LYS A 144 -5.33 27.70 2.10
N VAL A 145 -5.67 27.24 0.89
CA VAL A 145 -7.06 27.23 0.40
C VAL A 145 -7.95 26.24 1.14
N CYS A 146 -7.36 25.23 1.76
CA CYS A 146 -8.08 24.23 2.55
C CYS A 146 -8.32 24.66 4.01
N SER A 147 -7.81 25.84 4.45
CA SER A 147 -8.06 26.36 5.78
C SER A 147 -9.48 26.88 5.91
N LYS A 148 -10.04 26.85 7.14
CA LYS A 148 -11.46 27.14 7.40
C LYS A 148 -11.90 28.57 7.08
N ASP A 149 -10.96 29.51 6.96
CA ASP A 149 -11.23 30.95 6.89
C ASP A 149 -11.01 31.56 5.49
N VAL A 150 -10.82 30.71 4.47
CA VAL A 150 -10.51 31.16 3.10
C VAL A 150 -11.67 30.81 2.17
N VAL A 151 -12.16 31.83 1.44
CA VAL A 151 -13.10 31.57 0.33
C VAL A 151 -12.42 30.76 -0.74
N TYR A 152 -13.08 29.67 -1.15
CA TYR A 152 -12.52 28.76 -2.16
C TYR A 152 -12.57 29.42 -3.54
N GLU A 153 -11.42 29.95 -3.97
CA GLU A 153 -11.22 30.47 -5.33
C GLU A 153 -9.94 29.89 -5.92
N ILE A 154 -10.03 29.34 -7.12
CA ILE A 154 -8.88 28.91 -7.90
C ILE A 154 -8.51 30.02 -8.86
N THR A 155 -7.49 30.79 -8.52
CA THR A 155 -6.88 31.80 -9.42
C THR A 155 -6.09 31.12 -10.52
N LYS A 156 -5.76 31.87 -11.62
CA LYS A 156 -4.94 31.34 -12.72
C LYS A 156 -3.60 30.78 -12.23
N GLU A 157 -2.94 31.44 -11.28
CA GLU A 157 -1.66 31.02 -10.70
C GLU A 157 -1.71 29.66 -9.94
N ARG A 158 -2.90 29.18 -9.64
CA ARG A 158 -3.12 27.89 -8.95
C ARG A 158 -3.55 26.78 -9.89
N ARG A 159 -3.67 27.06 -11.20
CA ARG A 159 -4.02 26.06 -12.24
C ARG A 159 -2.81 25.46 -12.94
N ASP A 160 -1.70 26.19 -12.94
CA ASP A 160 -0.41 25.80 -13.55
C ASP A 160 0.48 25.10 -12.49
#